data_b7ee3ac8ca6c3e5582a00e8b9c440c49
#
_entry.id   b7ee3ac8ca6c3e5582a00e8b9c440c49
#
_cell.length_a   1.000
_cell.length_b   1.000
_cell.length_c   1.000
_cell.angle_alpha   90.00
_cell.angle_beta   90.00
_cell.angle_gamma   90.00
#
_symmetry.space_group_name_H-M   'P 1'
#
loop_
_entity.id
_entity.type
_entity.pdbx_description
1 polymer ?
#
loop_
_entity_poly.entity_id
_entity_poly.type
_entity_poly.pdbx_seq_one_letter_code
_entity_poly.pdbx_strand_id
1 'polypeptide(L)'
;MKRRVFVKNIAWLAGGLLACKNIPAKELLGKRTIKGSVLSGGKGIKDVVISDGYSLVVTDRKGKYELTPHPDAVSLFISTPANYEFINEKGIARHYRLLHDAESHKDVNFELAALNKNDDEHQFIIWADPQVKNAKDVQKMMEESVPDVQKLLRSLDANTLIHGITVGDIVWDEQKHFADYDKAVAQMGIPFFQCLGNHDMDYRKGGDETSDDTFQQTYGPTYYSFNRGQVHYVVMDNVRYLGTERDYDGFIQQNQLDWLEKDLSFVPKDKLIVLCLHIPVHKGTKNNDALYALLQGREVHIMSGHTHYNVNAIKENIYEHNHGAVCGAWWTGPICEDGTPCGYGVYKVKGKELSWYYKATGKPDTYQMKIYTSDYSSSEKQLIVNIWNYDPKWKAEYWVDGAAKGVLESFEGFDPDAYKAMIGPDLPNPRGFAEPKQTKHLLRAIIPATAKEIKVVATDRFGKQYTETFHPVV
;
A
#
# COMPACT_ATOMS: atom_id res chain seq x y z
N MET A 1 -16.16 -31.87 -69.81
CA MET A 1 -17.44 -31.57 -70.51
C MET A 1 -17.97 -30.22 -70.02
N LYS A 2 -18.12 -29.29 -70.99
CA LYS A 2 -19.07 -28.17 -71.14
C LYS A 2 -19.35 -27.28 -69.92
N ARG A 3 -18.82 -26.02 -69.82
CA ARG A 3 -19.31 -24.74 -70.39
C ARG A 3 -20.72 -24.34 -69.94
N ARG A 4 -20.84 -23.19 -69.22
CA ARG A 4 -21.46 -21.96 -69.75
C ARG A 4 -21.38 -20.80 -68.76
N VAL A 5 -20.71 -19.78 -69.14
CA VAL A 5 -20.79 -18.33 -69.11
C VAL A 5 -22.25 -17.82 -69.05
N PHE A 6 -22.49 -16.81 -68.22
CA PHE A 6 -23.42 -15.72 -68.53
C PHE A 6 -22.92 -14.41 -67.90
N VAL A 7 -22.75 -13.43 -68.77
CA VAL A 7 -22.35 -12.06 -68.55
C VAL A 7 -23.57 -11.14 -68.63
N LYS A 8 -23.54 -10.01 -67.90
CA LYS A 8 -24.24 -8.71 -68.11
C LYS A 8 -25.19 -8.38 -66.93
N ASN A 9 -25.23 -7.18 -66.36
CA ASN A 9 -24.93 -5.81 -66.78
C ASN A 9 -24.76 -4.89 -65.54
N ILE A 10 -23.78 -4.08 -65.52
CA ILE A 10 -23.54 -2.67 -65.20
C ILE A 10 -24.77 -1.88 -64.70
N ALA A 11 -24.66 -1.30 -63.52
CA ALA A 11 -25.20 0.01 -63.21
C ALA A 11 -24.24 0.72 -62.25
N TRP A 12 -23.67 1.81 -62.72
CA TRP A 12 -22.90 2.78 -61.93
C TRP A 12 -23.84 3.55 -61.00
N LEU A 13 -23.63 3.43 -59.69
CA LEU A 13 -24.10 4.41 -58.72
C LEU A 13 -22.88 4.89 -57.94
N ALA A 14 -22.46 6.11 -58.28
CA ALA A 14 -21.50 6.87 -57.54
C ALA A 14 -22.13 7.21 -56.17
N GLY A 15 -21.83 6.39 -55.16
CA GLY A 15 -22.09 6.68 -53.78
C GLY A 15 -20.76 6.95 -53.08
N GLY A 16 -20.51 8.22 -52.73
CA GLY A 16 -19.31 8.61 -52.03
C GLY A 16 -19.18 7.79 -50.71
N LEU A 17 -18.19 6.92 -50.68
CA LEU A 17 -17.66 6.40 -49.42
C LEU A 17 -17.01 7.58 -48.67
N LEU A 18 -17.77 8.18 -47.77
CA LEU A 18 -17.19 8.89 -46.63
C LEU A 18 -16.38 7.83 -45.87
N ALA A 19 -15.07 7.82 -46.12
CA ALA A 19 -14.12 7.16 -45.28
C ALA A 19 -14.22 7.86 -43.91
N CYS A 20 -15.06 7.35 -43.01
CA CYS A 20 -14.89 7.60 -41.60
C CYS A 20 -13.49 7.06 -41.28
N LYS A 21 -12.50 7.94 -41.24
CA LYS A 21 -11.23 7.66 -40.58
C LYS A 21 -11.63 7.34 -39.14
N ASN A 22 -11.47 6.09 -38.73
CA ASN A 22 -11.44 5.75 -37.29
C ASN A 22 -10.25 6.51 -36.71
N ILE A 23 -10.52 7.71 -36.19
CA ILE A 23 -9.54 8.46 -35.42
C ILE A 23 -9.44 7.64 -34.11
N PRO A 24 -8.26 7.17 -33.72
CA PRO A 24 -8.09 6.47 -32.46
C PRO A 24 -8.67 7.32 -31.34
N ALA A 25 -9.37 6.70 -30.40
CA ALA A 25 -9.98 7.40 -29.26
C ALA A 25 -8.95 8.30 -28.52
N LYS A 26 -7.70 7.89 -28.50
CA LYS A 26 -6.53 8.63 -28.00
C LYS A 26 -6.32 10.01 -28.67
N GLU A 27 -6.53 10.15 -29.97
CA GLU A 27 -6.42 11.45 -30.68
C GLU A 27 -7.59 12.41 -30.40
N LEU A 28 -8.71 11.89 -29.95
CA LEU A 28 -9.88 12.69 -29.59
C LEU A 28 -9.80 13.27 -28.18
N LEU A 29 -9.15 12.58 -27.23
CA LEU A 29 -9.00 13.03 -25.85
C LEU A 29 -8.21 14.34 -25.76
N GLY A 30 -7.05 14.45 -26.39
CA GLY A 30 -6.22 15.67 -26.35
C GLY A 30 -6.80 16.92 -27.06
N LYS A 31 -8.00 16.83 -27.66
CA LYS A 31 -8.65 17.94 -28.38
C LYS A 31 -9.92 18.45 -27.68
N ARG A 32 -10.37 17.80 -26.63
CA ARG A 32 -11.65 18.14 -25.98
C ARG A 32 -11.44 18.50 -24.52
N THR A 33 -11.88 19.70 -24.16
CA THR A 33 -11.89 20.15 -22.76
C THR A 33 -13.07 19.50 -22.02
N ILE A 34 -12.75 18.84 -20.91
CA ILE A 34 -13.74 18.34 -19.93
C ILE A 34 -14.06 19.46 -18.95
N LYS A 35 -15.33 19.66 -18.70
CA LYS A 35 -15.83 20.59 -17.67
C LYS A 35 -16.50 19.80 -16.58
N GLY A 36 -16.56 20.40 -15.40
CA GLY A 36 -17.26 19.76 -14.30
C GLY A 36 -17.29 20.64 -13.06
N SER A 37 -17.81 20.05 -12.00
CA SER A 37 -17.91 20.70 -10.71
C SER A 37 -17.67 19.73 -9.56
N VAL A 38 -17.13 20.26 -8.46
CA VAL A 38 -17.06 19.56 -7.17
C VAL A 38 -18.00 20.27 -6.22
N LEU A 39 -18.97 19.53 -5.72
CA LEU A 39 -20.09 20.07 -4.93
C LEU A 39 -20.21 19.36 -3.58
N SER A 40 -20.81 20.03 -2.62
CA SER A 40 -21.30 19.41 -1.38
C SER A 40 -22.64 20.05 -1.00
N GLY A 41 -23.69 19.22 -0.96
CA GLY A 41 -25.05 19.70 -0.71
C GLY A 41 -25.49 20.80 -1.70
N GLY A 42 -25.11 20.67 -2.97
CA GLY A 42 -25.39 21.62 -4.04
C GLY A 42 -24.53 22.90 -4.02
N LYS A 43 -23.59 23.05 -3.09
CA LYS A 43 -22.66 24.20 -3.01
C LYS A 43 -21.28 23.80 -3.59
N GLY A 44 -20.69 24.70 -4.39
CA GLY A 44 -19.35 24.49 -4.95
C GLY A 44 -18.27 24.48 -3.89
N ILE A 45 -17.34 23.54 -4.03
CA ILE A 45 -16.14 23.46 -3.20
C ILE A 45 -14.97 24.01 -4.02
N LYS A 46 -14.36 25.10 -3.54
CA LYS A 46 -13.20 25.74 -4.19
C LYS A 46 -11.88 25.05 -3.81
N ASP A 47 -10.86 25.31 -4.61
CA ASP A 47 -9.47 24.87 -4.37
C ASP A 47 -9.31 23.33 -4.29
N VAL A 48 -10.23 22.58 -4.89
CA VAL A 48 -10.11 21.12 -5.02
C VAL A 48 -9.25 20.80 -6.24
N VAL A 49 -8.20 20.02 -6.05
CA VAL A 49 -7.33 19.59 -7.14
C VAL A 49 -8.01 18.50 -7.96
N ILE A 50 -8.06 18.68 -9.26
CA ILE A 50 -8.54 17.74 -10.27
C ILE A 50 -7.36 17.38 -11.16
N SER A 51 -7.19 16.11 -11.44
CA SER A 51 -6.08 15.63 -12.28
C SER A 51 -6.53 14.51 -13.22
N ASP A 52 -5.79 14.38 -14.31
CA ASP A 52 -5.86 13.24 -15.23
C ASP A 52 -4.59 12.37 -15.18
N GLY A 53 -3.73 12.62 -14.18
CA GLY A 53 -2.42 11.97 -14.04
C GLY A 53 -1.26 12.73 -14.72
N TYR A 54 -1.54 13.70 -15.59
CA TYR A 54 -0.55 14.52 -16.29
C TYR A 54 -0.76 16.02 -16.01
N SER A 55 -2.00 16.45 -16.07
CA SER A 55 -2.41 17.83 -15.86
C SER A 55 -3.14 17.96 -14.53
N LEU A 56 -2.96 19.08 -13.84
CA LEU A 56 -3.67 19.41 -12.61
C LEU A 56 -4.29 20.81 -12.72
N VAL A 57 -5.55 20.91 -12.33
CA VAL A 57 -6.29 22.17 -12.20
C VAL A 57 -6.97 22.23 -10.84
N VAL A 58 -7.36 23.41 -10.42
CA VAL A 58 -8.12 23.59 -9.18
C VAL A 58 -9.49 24.17 -9.46
N THR A 59 -10.47 23.81 -8.65
CA THR A 59 -11.84 24.33 -8.75
C THR A 59 -11.90 25.81 -8.34
N ASP A 60 -12.76 26.58 -9.02
CA ASP A 60 -13.05 27.97 -8.72
C ASP A 60 -13.97 28.10 -7.46
N ARG A 61 -14.38 29.34 -7.12
CA ARG A 61 -15.28 29.62 -5.99
C ARG A 61 -16.66 28.97 -6.09
N LYS A 62 -17.06 28.55 -7.29
CA LYS A 62 -18.33 27.86 -7.57
C LYS A 62 -18.14 26.33 -7.70
N GLY A 63 -16.93 25.85 -7.37
CA GLY A 63 -16.57 24.45 -7.50
C GLY A 63 -16.33 23.99 -8.94
N LYS A 64 -16.30 24.90 -9.92
CA LYS A 64 -16.15 24.56 -11.34
C LYS A 64 -14.69 24.41 -11.74
N TYR A 65 -14.46 23.51 -12.70
CA TYR A 65 -13.14 23.30 -13.31
C TYR A 65 -13.26 23.03 -14.82
N GLU A 66 -12.18 23.25 -15.52
CA GLU A 66 -11.98 22.88 -16.92
C GLU A 66 -10.60 22.27 -17.08
N LEU A 67 -10.52 21.11 -17.71
CA LEU A 67 -9.27 20.40 -17.97
C LEU A 67 -9.32 19.78 -19.36
N THR A 68 -8.24 19.95 -20.15
CA THR A 68 -8.02 19.22 -21.39
C THR A 68 -7.14 18.01 -21.10
N PRO A 69 -7.69 16.78 -21.13
CA PRO A 69 -6.94 15.60 -20.75
C PRO A 69 -5.76 15.36 -21.68
N HIS A 70 -4.70 14.81 -21.09
CA HIS A 70 -3.58 14.28 -21.86
C HIS A 70 -4.05 13.10 -22.74
N PRO A 71 -3.48 12.89 -23.93
CA PRO A 71 -3.87 11.78 -24.80
C PRO A 71 -3.71 10.39 -24.19
N ASP A 72 -2.79 10.24 -23.23
CA ASP A 72 -2.55 8.99 -22.53
C ASP A 72 -3.30 8.88 -21.18
N ALA A 73 -4.11 9.88 -20.83
CA ALA A 73 -4.90 9.85 -19.60
C ALA A 73 -5.98 8.76 -19.67
N VAL A 74 -6.07 7.93 -18.62
CA VAL A 74 -7.05 6.84 -18.49
C VAL A 74 -8.24 7.27 -17.64
N SER A 75 -8.00 8.14 -16.69
CA SER A 75 -9.01 8.59 -15.74
C SER A 75 -8.90 10.07 -15.40
N LEU A 76 -10.00 10.63 -14.94
CA LEU A 76 -10.05 11.94 -14.28
C LEU A 76 -10.37 11.71 -12.81
N PHE A 77 -9.59 12.27 -11.89
CA PHE A 77 -9.74 12.07 -10.46
C PHE A 77 -9.62 13.34 -9.65
N ILE A 78 -10.13 13.29 -8.43
CA ILE A 78 -10.04 14.39 -7.46
C ILE A 78 -9.07 14.03 -6.34
N SER A 79 -8.26 15.00 -5.91
CA SER A 79 -7.61 14.95 -4.61
C SER A 79 -8.65 15.34 -3.56
N THR A 80 -9.31 14.34 -2.95
CA THR A 80 -10.38 14.60 -1.96
C THR A 80 -9.86 15.54 -0.88
N PRO A 81 -10.49 16.71 -0.66
CA PRO A 81 -10.02 17.67 0.34
C PRO A 81 -10.30 17.19 1.76
N ALA A 82 -9.57 17.73 2.75
CA ALA A 82 -9.89 17.54 4.16
C ALA A 82 -11.33 17.99 4.50
N ASN A 83 -11.90 17.46 5.56
CA ASN A 83 -13.26 17.70 6.03
C ASN A 83 -14.39 17.11 5.16
N TYR A 84 -14.04 16.19 4.25
CA TYR A 84 -15.04 15.48 3.44
C TYR A 84 -14.87 13.95 3.56
N GLU A 85 -15.98 13.24 3.40
CA GLU A 85 -15.99 11.78 3.31
C GLU A 85 -15.26 11.31 2.04
N PHE A 86 -14.61 10.17 2.12
CA PHE A 86 -14.05 9.53 0.95
C PHE A 86 -15.15 8.88 0.11
N ILE A 87 -15.23 9.23 -1.18
CA ILE A 87 -16.12 8.55 -2.12
C ILE A 87 -15.65 7.09 -2.21
N ASN A 88 -16.54 6.16 -1.90
CA ASN A 88 -16.24 4.74 -1.98
C ASN A 88 -17.46 3.92 -2.38
N GLU A 89 -17.22 2.75 -2.94
CA GLU A 89 -18.22 1.74 -3.20
C GLU A 89 -17.86 0.47 -2.43
N LYS A 90 -18.67 0.11 -1.43
CA LYS A 90 -18.41 -1.03 -0.54
C LYS A 90 -16.99 -1.03 0.05
N GLY A 91 -16.49 0.16 0.41
CA GLY A 91 -15.16 0.36 0.95
C GLY A 91 -14.07 0.62 -0.10
N ILE A 92 -14.23 0.26 -1.37
CA ILE A 92 -13.23 0.57 -2.40
C ILE A 92 -13.34 2.04 -2.80
N ALA A 93 -12.23 2.79 -2.73
CA ALA A 93 -12.18 4.21 -3.05
C ALA A 93 -12.58 4.47 -4.52
N ARG A 94 -13.45 5.47 -4.77
CA ARG A 94 -13.99 5.83 -6.09
C ARG A 94 -13.86 7.34 -6.35
N HIS A 95 -12.69 7.86 -6.11
CA HIS A 95 -12.35 9.28 -6.30
C HIS A 95 -12.14 9.68 -7.77
N TYR A 96 -12.38 8.78 -8.72
CA TYR A 96 -12.08 8.93 -10.15
C TYR A 96 -13.27 8.63 -11.07
N ARG A 97 -13.12 8.96 -12.35
CA ARG A 97 -13.98 8.54 -13.46
C ARG A 97 -13.09 8.12 -14.63
N LEU A 98 -13.34 6.94 -15.21
CA LEU A 98 -12.62 6.46 -16.40
C LEU A 98 -13.02 7.28 -17.63
N LEU A 99 -12.04 7.60 -18.49
CA LEU A 99 -12.21 8.49 -19.65
C LEU A 99 -12.61 7.76 -20.95
N HIS A 100 -12.52 6.45 -20.99
CA HIS A 100 -12.84 5.66 -22.18
C HIS A 100 -14.35 5.41 -22.38
N ASP A 101 -15.17 5.63 -21.37
CA ASP A 101 -16.62 5.49 -21.51
C ASP A 101 -17.18 6.65 -22.33
N ALA A 102 -17.97 6.37 -23.37
CA ALA A 102 -18.53 7.37 -24.28
C ALA A 102 -19.39 8.43 -23.56
N GLU A 103 -19.92 8.10 -22.38
CA GLU A 103 -20.66 9.03 -21.52
C GLU A 103 -19.74 9.92 -20.67
N SER A 104 -18.48 9.54 -20.45
CA SER A 104 -17.52 10.30 -19.65
C SER A 104 -17.10 11.63 -20.25
N HIS A 105 -17.49 11.90 -21.50
CA HIS A 105 -17.18 13.15 -22.21
C HIS A 105 -18.19 14.28 -21.97
N LYS A 106 -19.18 14.08 -21.10
CA LYS A 106 -20.07 15.15 -20.59
C LYS A 106 -19.43 15.79 -19.35
N ASP A 107 -20.12 16.74 -18.76
CA ASP A 107 -19.66 17.37 -17.53
C ASP A 107 -19.38 16.29 -16.45
N VAL A 108 -18.13 16.21 -15.99
CA VAL A 108 -17.71 15.25 -14.96
C VAL A 108 -17.83 15.93 -13.59
N ASN A 109 -18.83 15.52 -12.82
CA ASN A 109 -19.11 16.10 -11.52
C ASN A 109 -18.76 15.13 -10.39
N PHE A 110 -18.29 15.71 -9.26
CA PHE A 110 -18.07 14.99 -8.02
C PHE A 110 -18.92 15.61 -6.92
N GLU A 111 -19.70 14.79 -6.22
CA GLU A 111 -20.46 15.20 -5.04
C GLU A 111 -19.76 14.63 -3.81
N LEU A 112 -19.41 15.50 -2.86
CA LEU A 112 -18.76 15.15 -1.62
C LEU A 112 -19.69 15.36 -0.44
N ALA A 113 -19.74 14.41 0.48
CA ALA A 113 -20.39 14.59 1.76
C ALA A 113 -19.42 15.25 2.75
N ALA A 114 -19.83 16.36 3.36
CA ALA A 114 -19.02 16.97 4.40
C ALA A 114 -19.00 16.08 5.65
N LEU A 115 -17.83 15.97 6.28
CA LEU A 115 -17.73 15.35 7.60
C LEU A 115 -18.50 16.19 8.63
N ASN A 116 -19.11 15.53 9.59
CA ASN A 116 -19.80 16.18 10.72
C ASN A 116 -18.87 16.47 11.91
N LYS A 117 -17.57 16.23 11.75
CA LYS A 117 -16.53 16.39 12.77
C LYS A 117 -15.20 16.78 12.13
N ASN A 118 -14.30 17.34 12.96
CA ASN A 118 -12.93 17.64 12.56
C ASN A 118 -12.18 16.33 12.25
N ASP A 119 -11.37 16.33 11.21
CA ASP A 119 -10.56 15.20 10.74
C ASP A 119 -9.06 15.34 11.03
N ASP A 120 -8.66 16.32 11.85
CA ASP A 120 -7.27 16.45 12.34
C ASP A 120 -6.83 15.25 13.21
N GLU A 121 -7.80 14.57 13.82
CA GLU A 121 -7.56 13.31 14.51
C GLU A 121 -8.22 12.16 13.72
N HIS A 122 -7.39 11.25 13.24
CA HIS A 122 -7.85 10.07 12.50
C HIS A 122 -6.84 8.94 12.60
N GLN A 123 -7.22 7.77 12.13
CA GLN A 123 -6.34 6.60 12.02
C GLN A 123 -6.31 6.08 10.59
N PHE A 124 -5.25 5.36 10.27
CA PHE A 124 -5.22 4.54 9.05
C PHE A 124 -4.48 3.24 9.30
N ILE A 125 -4.80 2.24 8.50
CA ILE A 125 -4.11 0.95 8.52
C ILE A 125 -3.43 0.71 7.18
N ILE A 126 -2.27 0.07 7.22
CA ILE A 126 -1.54 -0.33 6.02
C ILE A 126 -1.58 -1.85 5.90
N TRP A 127 -2.22 -2.32 4.84
CA TRP A 127 -2.11 -3.69 4.38
C TRP A 127 -1.04 -3.78 3.31
N ALA A 128 -0.05 -4.63 3.51
CA ALA A 128 0.94 -4.96 2.50
C ALA A 128 0.71 -6.40 2.04
N ASP A 129 0.84 -6.63 0.77
CA ASP A 129 0.95 -7.96 0.19
C ASP A 129 -0.15 -8.94 0.69
N PRO A 130 -1.46 -8.65 0.52
CA PRO A 130 -2.50 -9.65 0.69
C PRO A 130 -2.25 -10.86 -0.20
N GLN A 131 -1.86 -10.61 -1.42
CA GLN A 131 -1.21 -11.49 -2.39
C GLN A 131 -1.91 -12.85 -2.52
N VAL A 132 -3.26 -12.81 -2.63
CA VAL A 132 -4.07 -14.01 -2.75
C VAL A 132 -3.87 -14.67 -4.11
N LYS A 133 -3.55 -15.96 -4.09
CA LYS A 133 -3.24 -16.78 -5.28
C LYS A 133 -4.32 -17.81 -5.58
N ASN A 134 -5.02 -18.26 -4.55
CA ASN A 134 -5.94 -19.37 -4.64
C ASN A 134 -6.98 -19.33 -3.51
N ALA A 135 -7.93 -20.25 -3.52
CA ALA A 135 -9.01 -20.32 -2.52
C ALA A 135 -8.52 -20.43 -1.07
N LYS A 136 -7.37 -21.09 -0.82
CA LYS A 136 -6.81 -21.22 0.53
C LYS A 136 -6.29 -19.87 1.06
N ASP A 137 -5.65 -19.09 0.19
CA ASP A 137 -5.16 -17.77 0.56
C ASP A 137 -6.33 -16.80 0.77
N VAL A 138 -7.37 -16.88 -0.10
CA VAL A 138 -8.63 -16.17 0.09
C VAL A 138 -9.26 -16.53 1.43
N GLN A 139 -9.34 -17.81 1.76
CA GLN A 139 -9.88 -18.27 3.03
C GLN A 139 -9.11 -17.70 4.21
N LYS A 140 -7.77 -17.74 4.18
CA LYS A 140 -6.92 -17.15 5.22
C LYS A 140 -7.18 -15.64 5.39
N MET A 141 -7.24 -14.89 4.30
CA MET A 141 -7.55 -13.46 4.34
C MET A 141 -8.92 -13.21 4.99
N MET A 142 -9.94 -13.98 4.60
CA MET A 142 -11.32 -13.81 5.05
C MET A 142 -11.57 -14.29 6.48
N GLU A 143 -10.88 -15.34 6.94
CA GLU A 143 -11.10 -15.94 8.25
C GLU A 143 -10.14 -15.46 9.34
N GLU A 144 -8.98 -14.90 8.96
CA GLU A 144 -7.98 -14.40 9.89
C GLU A 144 -7.83 -12.86 9.83
N SER A 145 -7.45 -12.31 8.66
CA SER A 145 -7.10 -10.89 8.53
C SER A 145 -8.31 -9.97 8.65
N VAL A 146 -9.41 -10.28 7.96
CA VAL A 146 -10.65 -9.48 8.02
C VAL A 146 -11.25 -9.44 9.42
N PRO A 147 -11.46 -10.58 10.13
CA PRO A 147 -11.96 -10.56 11.50
C PRO A 147 -11.06 -9.82 12.47
N ASP A 148 -9.74 -9.85 12.28
CA ASP A 148 -8.80 -9.11 13.11
C ASP A 148 -8.97 -7.59 12.96
N VAL A 149 -9.08 -7.08 11.71
CA VAL A 149 -9.41 -5.67 11.46
C VAL A 149 -10.76 -5.31 12.05
N GLN A 150 -11.79 -6.13 11.87
CA GLN A 150 -13.10 -5.89 12.47
C GLN A 150 -13.03 -5.83 14.01
N LYS A 151 -12.17 -6.66 14.63
CA LYS A 151 -11.94 -6.62 16.09
C LYS A 151 -11.24 -5.31 16.48
N LEU A 152 -10.23 -4.87 15.73
CA LEU A 152 -9.61 -3.57 15.91
C LEU A 152 -10.65 -2.46 15.86
N LEU A 153 -11.48 -2.41 14.80
CA LEU A 153 -12.50 -1.38 14.63
C LEU A 153 -13.49 -1.33 15.79
N ARG A 154 -13.93 -2.48 16.28
CA ARG A 154 -14.82 -2.56 17.47
C ARG A 154 -14.17 -2.07 18.76
N SER A 155 -12.85 -2.03 18.85
CA SER A 155 -12.11 -1.51 20.01
C SER A 155 -11.90 -0.01 19.98
N LEU A 156 -12.14 0.64 18.84
CA LEU A 156 -12.03 2.08 18.69
C LEU A 156 -13.29 2.79 19.16
N ASP A 157 -13.16 4.08 19.46
CA ASP A 157 -14.32 4.93 19.67
C ASP A 157 -15.18 4.95 18.39
N ALA A 158 -16.51 4.87 18.54
CA ALA A 158 -17.45 4.85 17.42
C ALA A 158 -17.33 6.06 16.49
N ASN A 159 -16.77 7.15 16.97
CA ASN A 159 -16.52 8.36 16.19
C ASN A 159 -15.11 8.39 15.56
N THR A 160 -14.28 7.37 15.71
CA THR A 160 -12.94 7.38 15.12
C THR A 160 -13.03 7.38 13.59
N LEU A 161 -12.43 8.39 12.95
CA LEU A 161 -12.22 8.38 11.51
C LEU A 161 -11.07 7.42 11.20
N ILE A 162 -11.34 6.43 10.35
CA ILE A 162 -10.33 5.44 9.96
C ILE A 162 -10.50 5.05 8.50
N HIS A 163 -9.39 4.81 7.83
CA HIS A 163 -9.35 4.26 6.48
C HIS A 163 -8.18 3.27 6.35
N GLY A 164 -8.15 2.51 5.27
CA GLY A 164 -7.08 1.60 4.94
C GLY A 164 -6.39 1.99 3.64
N ILE A 165 -5.14 1.56 3.50
CA ILE A 165 -4.38 1.63 2.25
C ILE A 165 -3.71 0.28 2.05
N THR A 166 -3.88 -0.32 0.88
CA THR A 166 -3.14 -1.52 0.48
C THR A 166 -1.97 -1.12 -0.39
N VAL A 167 -0.75 -1.40 0.05
CA VAL A 167 0.48 -0.98 -0.63
C VAL A 167 0.97 -2.02 -1.64
N GLY A 168 0.07 -2.45 -2.52
CA GLY A 168 0.35 -3.34 -3.66
C GLY A 168 0.32 -4.82 -3.35
N ASP A 169 0.51 -5.61 -4.40
CA ASP A 169 0.42 -7.07 -4.41
C ASP A 169 -0.89 -7.55 -3.75
N ILE A 170 -2.00 -7.01 -4.26
CA ILE A 170 -3.36 -7.39 -3.82
C ILE A 170 -3.59 -8.88 -4.13
N VAL A 171 -3.17 -9.30 -5.31
CA VAL A 171 -3.24 -10.70 -5.79
C VAL A 171 -1.85 -11.22 -6.15
N TRP A 172 -1.77 -12.51 -6.50
CA TRP A 172 -0.57 -13.13 -7.09
C TRP A 172 -0.85 -13.51 -8.55
N ASP A 173 -0.66 -12.57 -9.50
CA ASP A 173 -0.82 -12.74 -10.95
C ASP A 173 -2.22 -13.23 -11.40
N GLU A 174 -3.19 -13.31 -10.52
CA GLU A 174 -4.52 -13.85 -10.79
C GLU A 174 -5.58 -12.78 -10.49
N GLN A 175 -5.72 -11.79 -11.38
CA GLN A 175 -6.58 -10.62 -11.21
C GLN A 175 -8.06 -10.97 -10.95
N LYS A 176 -8.50 -12.20 -11.26
CA LYS A 176 -9.84 -12.69 -10.87
C LYS A 176 -10.10 -12.61 -9.36
N HIS A 177 -9.04 -12.66 -8.54
CA HIS A 177 -9.10 -12.53 -7.09
C HIS A 177 -9.22 -11.09 -6.57
N PHE A 178 -9.17 -10.07 -7.44
CA PHE A 178 -9.59 -8.71 -7.06
C PHE A 178 -11.00 -8.69 -6.48
N ALA A 179 -11.92 -9.49 -7.05
CA ALA A 179 -13.28 -9.62 -6.51
C ALA A 179 -13.34 -10.23 -5.10
N ASP A 180 -12.38 -11.07 -4.72
CA ASP A 180 -12.30 -11.63 -3.37
C ASP A 180 -11.71 -10.62 -2.37
N TYR A 181 -10.71 -9.84 -2.81
CA TYR A 181 -10.20 -8.71 -2.04
C TYR A 181 -11.30 -7.64 -1.83
N ASP A 182 -12.08 -7.31 -2.84
CA ASP A 182 -13.20 -6.35 -2.72
C ASP A 182 -14.22 -6.81 -1.68
N LYS A 183 -14.51 -8.13 -1.61
CA LYS A 183 -15.37 -8.70 -0.55
C LYS A 183 -14.74 -8.54 0.84
N ALA A 184 -13.42 -8.74 0.96
CA ALA A 184 -12.70 -8.55 2.21
C ALA A 184 -12.81 -7.09 2.67
N VAL A 185 -12.55 -6.13 1.79
CA VAL A 185 -12.69 -4.70 2.08
C VAL A 185 -14.13 -4.35 2.48
N ALA A 186 -15.11 -4.84 1.73
CA ALA A 186 -16.53 -4.62 2.05
C ALA A 186 -16.90 -5.13 3.45
N GLN A 187 -16.35 -6.28 3.87
CA GLN A 187 -16.60 -6.83 5.19
C GLN A 187 -15.89 -6.06 6.32
N MET A 188 -14.74 -5.46 6.04
CA MET A 188 -14.09 -4.57 6.99
C MET A 188 -14.87 -3.29 7.25
N GLY A 189 -15.61 -2.78 6.25
CA GLY A 189 -16.57 -1.69 6.41
C GLY A 189 -15.94 -0.30 6.57
N ILE A 190 -14.71 -0.12 6.12
CA ILE A 190 -14.00 1.18 6.06
C ILE A 190 -13.46 1.43 4.66
N PRO A 191 -13.28 2.71 4.23
CA PRO A 191 -12.67 3.02 2.94
C PRO A 191 -11.24 2.51 2.84
N PHE A 192 -10.91 1.90 1.70
CA PHE A 192 -9.56 1.46 1.35
C PHE A 192 -9.11 2.07 0.02
N PHE A 193 -7.88 2.53 -0.02
CA PHE A 193 -7.16 2.99 -1.21
C PHE A 193 -6.16 1.92 -1.64
N GLN A 194 -5.90 1.79 -2.94
CA GLN A 194 -5.08 0.74 -3.51
C GLN A 194 -3.85 1.32 -4.20
N CYS A 195 -2.67 0.76 -3.94
CA CYS A 195 -1.47 0.92 -4.77
C CYS A 195 -1.33 -0.31 -5.69
N LEU A 196 -0.75 -0.12 -6.86
CA LEU A 196 -0.35 -1.21 -7.74
C LEU A 196 0.87 -1.92 -7.18
N GLY A 197 0.87 -3.27 -7.20
CA GLY A 197 2.03 -4.11 -6.95
C GLY A 197 2.44 -4.89 -8.20
N ASN A 198 3.62 -5.51 -8.17
CA ASN A 198 4.10 -6.23 -9.35
C ASN A 198 3.27 -7.49 -9.68
N HIS A 199 2.60 -8.08 -8.72
CA HIS A 199 1.70 -9.22 -8.97
C HIS A 199 0.27 -8.80 -9.37
N ASP A 200 -0.03 -7.51 -9.38
CA ASP A 200 -1.31 -6.97 -9.83
C ASP A 200 -1.31 -6.65 -11.33
N MET A 201 -0.15 -6.76 -12.01
CA MET A 201 0.05 -6.36 -13.39
C MET A 201 -0.46 -7.39 -14.42
N ASP A 202 -0.77 -6.89 -15.60
CA ASP A 202 -1.09 -7.66 -16.80
C ASP A 202 0.19 -8.03 -17.55
N TYR A 203 0.83 -9.11 -17.16
CA TYR A 203 2.04 -9.58 -17.83
C TYR A 203 1.77 -10.04 -19.27
N ARG A 204 2.74 -9.81 -20.17
CA ARG A 204 2.72 -10.29 -21.57
C ARG A 204 1.63 -9.71 -22.45
N LYS A 205 1.09 -8.55 -22.08
CA LYS A 205 0.07 -7.82 -22.86
C LYS A 205 0.61 -6.55 -23.55
N GLY A 206 1.89 -6.37 -23.65
CA GLY A 206 2.57 -5.18 -24.16
C GLY A 206 3.75 -4.79 -23.29
N GLY A 207 4.04 -3.51 -23.17
CA GLY A 207 5.04 -2.96 -22.27
C GLY A 207 4.43 -2.43 -20.98
N ASP A 208 5.15 -1.52 -20.33
CA ASP A 208 4.72 -0.85 -19.10
C ASP A 208 3.40 -0.09 -19.28
N GLU A 209 3.20 0.49 -20.46
CA GLU A 209 2.02 1.29 -20.80
C GLU A 209 0.68 0.54 -20.85
N THR A 210 0.71 -0.79 -20.76
CA THR A 210 -0.48 -1.65 -20.74
C THR A 210 -0.49 -2.65 -19.60
N SER A 211 0.55 -2.63 -18.78
CA SER A 211 0.71 -3.61 -17.69
C SER A 211 -0.26 -3.38 -16.52
N ASP A 212 -0.84 -2.21 -16.44
CA ASP A 212 -1.76 -1.80 -15.37
C ASP A 212 -3.23 -1.65 -15.83
N ASP A 213 -3.57 -2.03 -17.05
CA ASP A 213 -4.91 -1.87 -17.64
C ASP A 213 -6.01 -2.49 -16.76
N THR A 214 -5.85 -3.75 -16.34
CA THR A 214 -6.85 -4.43 -15.50
C THR A 214 -6.96 -3.79 -14.11
N PHE A 215 -5.83 -3.35 -13.53
CA PHE A 215 -5.83 -2.63 -12.27
C PHE A 215 -6.55 -1.29 -12.40
N GLN A 216 -6.23 -0.49 -13.42
CA GLN A 216 -6.85 0.82 -13.64
C GLN A 216 -8.35 0.72 -13.91
N GLN A 217 -8.81 -0.29 -14.63
CA GLN A 217 -10.23 -0.54 -14.83
C GLN A 217 -10.96 -0.89 -13.54
N THR A 218 -10.28 -1.56 -12.60
CA THR A 218 -10.86 -2.02 -11.34
C THR A 218 -10.79 -0.94 -10.25
N TYR A 219 -9.62 -0.30 -10.08
CA TYR A 219 -9.31 0.57 -8.95
C TYR A 219 -9.01 2.02 -9.35
N GLY A 220 -8.93 2.34 -10.63
CA GLY A 220 -8.65 3.67 -11.15
C GLY A 220 -7.16 3.96 -11.27
N PRO A 221 -6.75 5.25 -11.15
CA PRO A 221 -5.37 5.64 -11.40
C PRO A 221 -4.38 4.94 -10.49
N THR A 222 -3.19 4.60 -11.01
CA THR A 222 -2.11 3.98 -10.23
C THR A 222 -1.35 4.98 -9.36
N TYR A 223 -1.49 6.29 -9.65
CA TYR A 223 -0.97 7.36 -8.80
C TYR A 223 -1.96 8.50 -8.66
N TYR A 224 -2.10 9.00 -7.45
CA TYR A 224 -3.09 10.02 -7.06
C TYR A 224 -2.82 10.55 -5.66
N SER A 225 -3.58 11.56 -5.22
CA SER A 225 -3.51 12.09 -3.87
C SER A 225 -4.89 12.30 -3.24
N PHE A 226 -4.92 12.43 -1.91
CA PHE A 226 -6.09 12.80 -1.14
C PHE A 226 -5.66 13.41 0.20
N ASN A 227 -6.59 14.04 0.91
CA ASN A 227 -6.30 14.71 2.17
C ASN A 227 -7.21 14.24 3.30
N ARG A 228 -6.66 14.22 4.50
CA ARG A 228 -7.40 14.05 5.75
C ARG A 228 -6.72 14.91 6.81
N GLY A 229 -7.44 15.89 7.37
CA GLY A 229 -6.88 16.85 8.34
C GLY A 229 -5.59 17.52 7.84
N GLN A 230 -4.55 17.44 8.66
CA GLN A 230 -3.23 18.01 8.36
C GLN A 230 -2.30 17.06 7.58
N VAL A 231 -2.84 15.96 7.05
CA VAL A 231 -2.07 14.99 6.27
C VAL A 231 -2.46 15.05 4.80
N HIS A 232 -1.46 15.07 3.94
CA HIS A 232 -1.61 14.86 2.50
C HIS A 232 -1.09 13.46 2.16
N TYR A 233 -1.98 12.63 1.67
CA TYR A 233 -1.68 11.26 1.24
C TYR A 233 -1.41 11.25 -0.25
N VAL A 234 -0.34 10.57 -0.64
CA VAL A 234 0.07 10.39 -2.04
C VAL A 234 0.22 8.90 -2.29
N VAL A 235 -0.38 8.40 -3.33
CA VAL A 235 -0.11 7.07 -3.86
C VAL A 235 0.71 7.24 -5.13
N MET A 236 1.78 6.46 -5.27
CA MET A 236 2.66 6.43 -6.45
C MET A 236 2.77 5.01 -6.97
N ASP A 237 2.96 4.90 -8.27
CA ASP A 237 3.34 3.65 -8.91
C ASP A 237 4.85 3.66 -9.15
N ASN A 238 5.54 2.71 -8.53
CA ASN A 238 6.97 2.52 -8.74
C ASN A 238 7.31 1.12 -9.26
N VAL A 239 6.33 0.44 -9.83
CA VAL A 239 6.53 -0.85 -10.46
C VAL A 239 6.58 -0.64 -11.98
N ARG A 240 7.77 -0.74 -12.57
CA ARG A 240 7.92 -0.64 -14.01
C ARG A 240 8.08 -2.03 -14.64
N TYR A 241 7.14 -2.40 -15.50
CA TYR A 241 7.23 -3.64 -16.29
C TYR A 241 8.24 -3.49 -17.43
N LEU A 242 9.09 -4.49 -17.63
CA LEU A 242 10.14 -4.44 -18.65
C LEU A 242 9.71 -5.06 -20.01
N GLY A 243 8.42 -5.43 -20.14
CA GLY A 243 7.85 -5.93 -21.38
C GLY A 243 8.20 -7.38 -21.72
N THR A 244 8.88 -8.09 -20.82
CA THR A 244 9.34 -9.47 -21.05
C THR A 244 8.99 -10.34 -19.85
N GLU A 245 8.29 -11.45 -20.08
CA GLU A 245 7.89 -12.43 -19.07
C GLU A 245 7.24 -11.77 -17.84
N ARG A 246 7.87 -11.90 -16.67
CA ARG A 246 7.49 -11.26 -15.40
C ARG A 246 8.56 -10.28 -14.92
N ASP A 247 9.36 -9.77 -15.85
CA ASP A 247 10.48 -8.89 -15.53
C ASP A 247 9.97 -7.49 -15.22
N TYR A 248 10.33 -6.98 -14.08
CA TYR A 248 10.01 -5.63 -13.61
C TYR A 248 11.18 -5.07 -12.81
N ASP A 249 11.15 -3.76 -12.58
CA ASP A 249 12.03 -3.11 -11.62
C ASP A 249 11.29 -2.00 -10.85
N GLY A 250 11.91 -1.56 -9.76
CA GLY A 250 11.46 -0.39 -9.02
C GLY A 250 11.93 0.89 -9.71
N PHE A 251 11.00 1.63 -10.31
CA PHE A 251 11.30 2.88 -11.01
C PHE A 251 10.06 3.77 -11.09
N ILE A 252 10.18 5.03 -10.72
CA ILE A 252 9.10 6.01 -10.86
C ILE A 252 9.25 6.71 -12.20
N GLN A 253 8.23 6.64 -13.04
CA GLN A 253 8.21 7.29 -14.35
C GLN A 253 8.28 8.81 -14.24
N GLN A 254 8.90 9.49 -15.21
CA GLN A 254 9.12 10.94 -15.16
C GLN A 254 7.81 11.73 -15.08
N ASN A 255 6.78 11.32 -15.80
CA ASN A 255 5.47 11.95 -15.75
C ASN A 255 4.84 11.92 -14.33
N GLN A 256 5.08 10.87 -13.55
CA GLN A 256 4.65 10.79 -12.17
C GLN A 256 5.44 11.75 -11.26
N LEU A 257 6.75 11.88 -11.48
CA LEU A 257 7.59 12.85 -10.75
C LEU A 257 7.14 14.29 -11.04
N ASP A 258 6.88 14.61 -12.31
CA ASP A 258 6.39 15.92 -12.76
C ASP A 258 4.99 16.21 -12.16
N TRP A 259 4.13 15.19 -12.14
CA TRP A 259 2.82 15.25 -11.49
C TRP A 259 2.95 15.50 -9.99
N LEU A 260 3.80 14.76 -9.30
CA LEU A 260 4.03 14.90 -7.86
C LEU A 260 4.55 16.29 -7.49
N GLU A 261 5.52 16.81 -8.28
CA GLU A 261 6.02 18.17 -8.09
C GLU A 261 4.89 19.20 -8.15
N LYS A 262 4.01 19.04 -9.14
CA LYS A 262 2.86 19.93 -9.32
C LYS A 262 1.83 19.75 -8.21
N ASP A 263 1.49 18.53 -7.83
CA ASP A 263 0.56 18.25 -6.74
C ASP A 263 1.05 18.85 -5.42
N LEU A 264 2.31 18.60 -5.06
CA LEU A 264 2.95 19.18 -3.88
C LEU A 264 3.01 20.72 -3.91
N SER A 265 2.91 21.36 -5.07
CA SER A 265 2.86 22.83 -5.16
C SER A 265 1.56 23.42 -4.59
N PHE A 266 0.49 22.64 -4.52
CA PHE A 266 -0.78 23.01 -3.90
C PHE A 266 -0.83 22.68 -2.39
N VAL A 267 0.18 21.99 -1.86
CA VAL A 267 0.24 21.50 -0.49
C VAL A 267 1.14 22.36 0.37
N PRO A 268 0.66 22.97 1.46
CA PRO A 268 1.50 23.71 2.39
C PRO A 268 2.74 22.91 2.82
N LYS A 269 3.88 23.61 2.91
CA LYS A 269 5.18 22.97 3.21
C LYS A 269 5.21 22.24 4.56
N ASP A 270 4.42 22.70 5.49
CA ASP A 270 4.33 22.21 6.87
C ASP A 270 3.28 21.11 7.06
N LYS A 271 2.59 20.67 5.99
CA LYS A 271 1.70 19.52 6.04
C LYS A 271 2.50 18.22 6.07
N LEU A 272 2.06 17.28 6.90
CA LEU A 272 2.62 15.93 6.91
C LEU A 272 2.30 15.21 5.59
N ILE A 273 3.29 14.56 4.99
CA ILE A 273 3.12 13.74 3.80
C ILE A 273 3.14 12.26 4.19
N VAL A 274 2.14 11.51 3.76
CA VAL A 274 2.14 10.05 3.79
C VAL A 274 2.15 9.57 2.34
N LEU A 275 3.29 9.04 1.90
CA LEU A 275 3.48 8.57 0.53
C LEU A 275 3.45 7.03 0.51
N CYS A 276 2.56 6.46 -0.29
CA CYS A 276 2.34 5.03 -0.39
C CYS A 276 2.75 4.53 -1.78
N LEU A 277 3.48 3.44 -1.83
CA LEU A 277 3.90 2.76 -3.05
C LEU A 277 4.24 1.31 -2.72
N HIS A 278 4.56 0.50 -3.73
CA HIS A 278 4.77 -0.92 -3.49
C HIS A 278 6.23 -1.26 -3.15
N ILE A 279 7.16 -1.00 -4.07
CA ILE A 279 8.58 -1.38 -3.91
C ILE A 279 9.29 -0.38 -2.98
N PRO A 280 10.03 -0.85 -1.96
CA PRO A 280 10.72 0.05 -1.03
C PRO A 280 11.63 1.06 -1.71
N VAL A 281 11.53 2.32 -1.29
CA VAL A 281 12.31 3.43 -1.87
C VAL A 281 13.78 3.32 -1.49
N HIS A 282 14.08 3.02 -0.22
CA HIS A 282 15.44 3.00 0.30
C HIS A 282 16.36 1.96 -0.36
N LYS A 283 15.79 0.90 -0.95
CA LYS A 283 16.59 -0.22 -1.48
C LYS A 283 16.13 -0.74 -2.86
N GLY A 284 14.86 -0.59 -3.21
CA GLY A 284 14.29 -1.23 -4.41
C GLY A 284 14.06 -0.28 -5.59
N THR A 285 13.85 1.01 -5.35
CA THR A 285 13.55 2.01 -6.37
C THR A 285 14.84 2.61 -6.94
N LYS A 286 15.10 2.42 -8.24
CA LYS A 286 16.38 2.79 -8.91
C LYS A 286 16.63 4.30 -8.97
N ASN A 287 15.57 5.10 -9.12
CA ASN A 287 15.65 6.56 -9.21
C ASN A 287 15.11 7.25 -7.94
N ASN A 288 15.33 6.63 -6.78
CA ASN A 288 14.87 7.14 -5.49
C ASN A 288 15.40 8.55 -5.15
N ASP A 289 16.60 8.94 -5.65
CA ASP A 289 17.13 10.28 -5.42
C ASP A 289 16.24 11.37 -6.01
N ALA A 290 15.58 11.13 -7.15
CA ALA A 290 14.63 12.08 -7.73
C ALA A 290 13.41 12.27 -6.82
N LEU A 291 12.87 11.18 -6.26
CA LEU A 291 11.77 11.27 -5.29
C LEU A 291 12.21 12.01 -4.01
N TYR A 292 13.36 11.65 -3.44
CA TYR A 292 13.88 12.31 -2.24
C TYR A 292 14.08 13.82 -2.45
N ALA A 293 14.53 14.22 -3.65
CA ALA A 293 14.69 15.65 -3.99
C ALA A 293 13.37 16.42 -3.95
N LEU A 294 12.27 15.82 -4.48
CA LEU A 294 10.93 16.43 -4.44
C LEU A 294 10.37 16.54 -3.03
N LEU A 295 10.71 15.60 -2.15
CA LEU A 295 10.24 15.53 -0.78
C LEU A 295 11.08 16.35 0.20
N GLN A 296 12.20 16.91 -0.24
CA GLN A 296 13.13 17.65 0.61
C GLN A 296 12.46 18.80 1.37
N GLY A 297 12.79 18.92 2.66
CA GLY A 297 12.27 19.96 3.54
C GLY A 297 10.82 19.78 3.98
N ARG A 298 10.23 18.60 3.76
CA ARG A 298 8.92 18.17 4.29
C ARG A 298 9.11 17.05 5.29
N GLU A 299 8.18 16.90 6.21
CA GLU A 299 8.07 15.71 7.04
C GLU A 299 7.31 14.64 6.26
N VAL A 300 7.93 13.47 6.05
CA VAL A 300 7.41 12.44 5.15
C VAL A 300 7.48 11.07 5.81
N HIS A 301 6.38 10.34 5.74
CA HIS A 301 6.32 8.91 6.00
C HIS A 301 6.03 8.16 4.71
N ILE A 302 6.91 7.26 4.31
CA ILE A 302 6.74 6.39 3.14
C ILE A 302 6.24 5.03 3.62
N MET A 303 5.17 4.52 3.02
CA MET A 303 4.59 3.20 3.30
C MET A 303 4.85 2.29 2.10
N SER A 304 5.53 1.18 2.32
CA SER A 304 5.87 0.21 1.27
C SER A 304 5.63 -1.23 1.73
N GLY A 305 5.61 -2.16 0.76
CA GLY A 305 5.44 -3.61 0.95
C GLY A 305 6.49 -4.42 0.21
N HIS A 306 6.06 -5.35 -0.66
CA HIS A 306 6.88 -6.10 -1.61
C HIS A 306 7.84 -7.13 -1.02
N THR A 307 8.50 -6.81 0.06
CA THR A 307 9.61 -7.62 0.57
C THR A 307 9.21 -8.71 1.55
N HIS A 308 7.97 -8.69 2.03
CA HIS A 308 7.42 -9.61 3.03
C HIS A 308 8.23 -9.66 4.34
N TYR A 309 8.90 -8.56 4.70
CA TYR A 309 9.55 -8.38 6.00
C TYR A 309 9.48 -6.92 6.43
N ASN A 310 9.67 -6.65 7.72
CA ASN A 310 9.59 -5.29 8.26
C ASN A 310 10.94 -4.61 8.29
N VAL A 311 11.00 -3.38 7.79
CA VAL A 311 12.16 -2.50 7.92
C VAL A 311 11.68 -1.07 8.15
N ASN A 312 12.29 -0.41 9.14
CA ASN A 312 12.16 1.02 9.32
C ASN A 312 13.46 1.70 8.86
N ALA A 313 13.41 2.37 7.71
CA ALA A 313 14.53 3.13 7.16
C ALA A 313 14.31 4.63 7.38
N ILE A 314 15.34 5.30 7.91
CA ILE A 314 15.27 6.73 8.24
C ILE A 314 16.33 7.48 7.45
N LYS A 315 15.92 8.49 6.68
CA LYS A 315 16.81 9.40 5.94
C LYS A 315 16.34 10.83 6.18
N GLU A 316 17.07 11.59 7.00
CA GLU A 316 16.71 12.96 7.39
C GLU A 316 15.27 13.04 7.97
N ASN A 317 14.38 13.79 7.32
CA ASN A 317 12.96 13.94 7.71
C ASN A 317 12.04 12.90 7.03
N ILE A 318 12.61 11.92 6.35
CA ILE A 318 11.86 10.85 5.68
C ILE A 318 11.99 9.57 6.50
N TYR A 319 10.85 9.02 6.89
CA TYR A 319 10.73 7.77 7.61
C TYR A 319 10.01 6.76 6.73
N GLU A 320 10.71 5.74 6.26
CA GLU A 320 10.11 4.69 5.45
C GLU A 320 9.77 3.47 6.31
N HIS A 321 8.50 3.06 6.24
CA HIS A 321 7.94 1.88 6.85
C HIS A 321 7.73 0.84 5.76
N ASN A 322 8.64 -0.11 5.65
CA ASN A 322 8.43 -1.28 4.83
C ASN A 322 7.74 -2.35 5.66
N HIS A 323 6.58 -2.83 5.17
CA HIS A 323 5.71 -3.72 5.91
C HIS A 323 5.90 -5.17 5.49
N GLY A 324 5.78 -6.08 6.45
CA GLY A 324 5.59 -7.49 6.19
C GLY A 324 4.19 -7.79 5.66
N ALA A 325 4.01 -8.95 5.04
CA ALA A 325 2.76 -9.32 4.40
C ALA A 325 1.62 -9.56 5.40
N VAL A 326 0.41 -9.10 5.04
CA VAL A 326 -0.79 -9.30 5.87
C VAL A 326 -1.25 -10.75 5.88
N CYS A 327 -1.12 -11.46 4.76
CA CYS A 327 -1.39 -12.90 4.67
C CYS A 327 -0.41 -13.68 3.78
N GLY A 328 0.25 -13.06 2.84
CA GLY A 328 1.44 -13.50 2.11
C GLY A 328 1.35 -14.84 1.37
N ALA A 329 1.28 -14.81 0.04
CA ALA A 329 1.09 -16.01 -0.77
C ALA A 329 2.38 -16.81 -1.06
N TRP A 330 3.54 -16.23 -0.98
CA TRP A 330 4.80 -16.96 -1.17
C TRP A 330 4.96 -18.05 -0.13
N TRP A 331 4.55 -17.69 1.04
CA TRP A 331 4.66 -18.48 2.23
C TRP A 331 3.36 -18.35 3.01
N THR A 332 2.50 -19.35 2.89
CA THR A 332 1.22 -19.38 3.59
C THR A 332 1.40 -19.77 5.08
N GLY A 333 2.54 -19.40 5.66
CA GLY A 333 2.83 -19.56 7.07
C GLY A 333 2.28 -18.43 7.93
N PRO A 334 2.43 -18.52 9.26
CA PRO A 334 1.95 -17.51 10.20
C PRO A 334 2.91 -16.33 10.40
N ILE A 335 4.09 -16.39 9.81
CA ILE A 335 5.18 -15.42 9.98
C ILE A 335 5.76 -15.01 8.63
N CYS A 336 6.31 -13.82 8.58
CA CYS A 336 7.10 -13.28 7.48
C CYS A 336 8.54 -13.82 7.47
N GLU A 337 9.32 -13.51 6.44
CA GLU A 337 10.68 -14.00 6.27
C GLU A 337 11.66 -13.55 7.38
N ASP A 338 11.36 -12.47 8.09
CA ASP A 338 12.10 -11.92 9.23
C ASP A 338 11.58 -12.39 10.61
N GLY A 339 10.63 -13.32 10.61
CA GLY A 339 9.99 -13.84 11.81
C GLY A 339 8.85 -12.97 12.36
N THR A 340 8.59 -11.80 11.76
CA THR A 340 7.42 -11.00 12.13
C THR A 340 6.15 -11.77 11.82
N PRO A 341 5.18 -11.87 12.75
CA PRO A 341 3.89 -12.48 12.43
C PRO A 341 3.19 -11.77 11.28
N CYS A 342 2.42 -12.49 10.45
CA CYS A 342 1.53 -11.84 9.49
C CYS A 342 0.66 -10.80 10.21
N GLY A 343 0.49 -9.62 9.61
CA GLY A 343 -0.22 -8.52 10.25
C GLY A 343 -0.16 -7.23 9.44
N TYR A 344 -0.39 -6.13 10.10
CA TYR A 344 -0.50 -4.83 9.45
C TYR A 344 -0.07 -3.67 10.35
N GLY A 345 0.29 -2.55 9.74
CA GLY A 345 0.59 -1.31 10.45
C GLY A 345 -0.69 -0.59 10.88
N VAL A 346 -0.74 -0.06 12.10
CA VAL A 346 -1.80 0.83 12.59
C VAL A 346 -1.19 2.17 12.93
N TYR A 347 -1.70 3.21 12.31
CA TYR A 347 -1.19 4.57 12.38
C TYR A 347 -2.24 5.51 12.97
N LYS A 348 -1.83 6.35 13.91
CA LYS A 348 -2.67 7.33 14.59
C LYS A 348 -2.15 8.73 14.29
N VAL A 349 -3.00 9.55 13.71
CA VAL A 349 -2.72 10.95 13.40
C VAL A 349 -3.38 11.85 14.43
N LYS A 350 -2.62 12.84 14.92
CA LYS A 350 -3.12 13.94 15.72
C LYS A 350 -2.50 15.25 15.23
N GLY A 351 -3.27 16.03 14.47
CA GLY A 351 -2.74 17.17 13.74
C GLY A 351 -1.67 16.73 12.73
N LYS A 352 -0.41 17.05 12.98
CA LYS A 352 0.75 16.64 12.17
C LYS A 352 1.56 15.51 12.80
N GLU A 353 1.23 15.13 14.02
CA GLU A 353 1.92 14.06 14.73
C GLU A 353 1.42 12.69 14.26
N LEU A 354 2.34 11.80 13.94
CA LEU A 354 2.09 10.41 13.58
C LEU A 354 2.69 9.47 14.62
N SER A 355 1.86 8.58 15.15
CA SER A 355 2.31 7.48 15.97
C SER A 355 1.78 6.16 15.41
N TRP A 356 2.48 5.05 15.70
CA TRP A 356 2.13 3.77 15.10
C TRP A 356 2.54 2.57 15.96
N TYR A 357 1.95 1.43 15.64
CA TYR A 357 2.35 0.14 16.14
C TYR A 357 2.05 -0.96 15.12
N TYR A 358 2.72 -2.08 15.25
CA TYR A 358 2.43 -3.26 14.45
C TYR A 358 1.30 -4.07 15.08
N LYS A 359 0.34 -4.51 14.26
CA LYS A 359 -0.77 -5.36 14.70
C LYS A 359 -0.62 -6.74 14.08
N ALA A 360 -0.11 -7.70 14.85
CA ALA A 360 -0.07 -9.10 14.46
C ALA A 360 -1.49 -9.69 14.41
N THR A 361 -1.85 -10.33 13.30
CA THR A 361 -3.16 -10.96 13.09
C THR A 361 -3.46 -11.99 14.19
N GLY A 362 -4.63 -11.92 14.79
CA GLY A 362 -5.08 -12.80 15.87
C GLY A 362 -4.45 -12.53 17.23
N LYS A 363 -3.54 -11.56 17.36
CA LYS A 363 -2.84 -11.22 18.60
C LYS A 363 -3.33 -9.89 19.17
N PRO A 364 -3.16 -9.61 20.47
CA PRO A 364 -3.41 -8.28 21.01
C PRO A 364 -2.39 -7.27 20.49
N ASP A 365 -2.71 -5.98 20.58
CA ASP A 365 -1.82 -4.87 20.21
C ASP A 365 -0.56 -4.77 21.09
N THR A 366 -0.56 -5.43 22.23
CA THR A 366 0.60 -5.54 23.12
C THR A 366 1.62 -6.58 22.66
N TYR A 367 1.28 -7.47 21.72
CA TYR A 367 2.19 -8.47 21.19
C TYR A 367 3.14 -7.86 20.18
N GLN A 368 4.26 -7.32 20.67
CA GLN A 368 5.23 -6.59 19.83
C GLN A 368 6.58 -7.29 19.72
N MET A 369 6.77 -8.42 20.39
CA MET A 369 8.04 -9.14 20.38
C MET A 369 7.86 -10.64 20.66
N LYS A 370 8.90 -11.40 20.37
CA LYS A 370 9.04 -12.80 20.76
C LYS A 370 10.43 -13.06 21.33
N ILE A 371 10.50 -13.87 22.37
CA ILE A 371 11.72 -14.24 23.09
C ILE A 371 12.10 -15.66 22.72
N TYR A 372 13.38 -15.88 22.46
CA TYR A 372 13.99 -17.17 22.19
C TYR A 372 15.24 -17.37 23.07
N THR A 373 15.57 -18.62 23.30
CA THR A 373 16.86 -19.00 23.91
C THR A 373 17.49 -20.14 23.11
N SER A 374 18.79 -20.12 22.97
CA SER A 374 19.59 -21.21 22.38
C SER A 374 20.84 -21.45 23.21
N ASP A 375 21.41 -22.64 23.15
CA ASP A 375 22.65 -22.95 23.84
C ASP A 375 23.80 -22.12 23.26
N TYR A 376 24.58 -21.50 24.13
CA TYR A 376 25.79 -20.74 23.79
C TYR A 376 27.05 -21.44 24.28
N SER A 377 27.00 -21.97 25.50
CA SER A 377 28.04 -22.82 26.09
C SER A 377 27.40 -23.80 27.10
N SER A 378 28.19 -24.63 27.74
CA SER A 378 27.69 -25.54 28.80
C SER A 378 27.05 -24.82 30.01
N SER A 379 27.42 -23.57 30.24
CA SER A 379 26.94 -22.75 31.38
C SER A 379 26.11 -21.53 30.99
N GLU A 380 25.96 -21.26 29.69
CA GLU A 380 25.33 -20.06 29.18
C GLU A 380 24.39 -20.34 28.00
N LYS A 381 23.34 -19.53 27.90
CA LYS A 381 22.42 -19.48 26.76
C LYS A 381 22.49 -18.10 26.11
N GLN A 382 22.27 -18.07 24.82
CA GLN A 382 21.99 -16.82 24.10
C GLN A 382 20.51 -16.53 24.21
N LEU A 383 20.17 -15.36 24.72
CA LEU A 383 18.86 -14.75 24.67
C LEU A 383 18.76 -13.98 23.33
N ILE A 384 17.69 -14.23 22.57
CA ILE A 384 17.36 -13.50 21.34
C ILE A 384 15.94 -12.94 21.51
N VAL A 385 15.75 -11.69 21.18
CA VAL A 385 14.44 -11.03 21.17
C VAL A 385 14.20 -10.42 19.81
N ASN A 386 13.14 -10.82 19.13
CA ASN A 386 12.68 -10.22 17.91
C ASN A 386 11.58 -9.22 18.21
N ILE A 387 11.76 -7.93 17.83
CA ILE A 387 10.78 -6.85 18.04
C ILE A 387 10.28 -6.38 16.68
N TRP A 388 8.96 -6.56 16.41
CA TRP A 388 8.38 -6.46 15.07
C TRP A 388 8.60 -5.12 14.37
N ASN A 389 8.44 -4.03 15.06
CA ASN A 389 8.49 -2.67 14.46
C ASN A 389 9.64 -1.84 15.04
N TYR A 390 10.75 -2.50 15.32
CA TYR A 390 11.94 -1.89 15.92
C TYR A 390 12.53 -0.79 15.06
N ASP A 391 12.91 0.30 15.69
CA ASP A 391 13.78 1.33 15.13
C ASP A 391 14.84 1.75 16.19
N PRO A 392 15.87 2.53 15.83
CA PRO A 392 16.95 2.89 16.73
C PRO A 392 16.55 3.69 17.98
N LYS A 393 15.32 4.20 18.07
CA LYS A 393 14.79 4.89 19.26
C LYS A 393 14.14 3.94 20.27
N TRP A 394 13.94 2.69 19.90
CA TRP A 394 13.46 1.69 20.87
C TRP A 394 14.55 1.31 21.86
N LYS A 395 14.15 0.98 23.09
CA LYS A 395 15.01 0.46 24.14
C LYS A 395 14.40 -0.83 24.68
N ALA A 396 15.19 -1.89 24.80
CA ALA A 396 14.76 -3.14 25.42
C ALA A 396 15.66 -3.48 26.60
N GLU A 397 15.08 -3.56 27.79
CA GLU A 397 15.73 -3.91 29.04
C GLU A 397 15.31 -5.33 29.45
N TYR A 398 16.18 -6.07 30.13
CA TYR A 398 15.90 -7.42 30.52
C TYR A 398 16.28 -7.74 31.97
N TRP A 399 15.58 -8.70 32.52
CA TRP A 399 15.77 -9.26 33.85
C TRP A 399 15.92 -10.77 33.74
N VAL A 400 16.74 -11.35 34.61
CA VAL A 400 16.91 -12.80 34.77
C VAL A 400 16.63 -13.13 36.21
N ASP A 401 15.67 -14.02 36.47
CA ASP A 401 15.25 -14.46 37.83
C ASP A 401 14.99 -13.26 38.76
N GLY A 402 14.28 -12.25 38.22
CA GLY A 402 13.92 -11.02 38.93
C GLY A 402 15.03 -9.96 39.04
N ALA A 403 16.29 -10.28 38.67
CA ALA A 403 17.40 -9.34 38.73
C ALA A 403 17.57 -8.59 37.41
N ALA A 404 17.61 -7.24 37.43
CA ALA A 404 17.89 -6.43 36.29
C ALA A 404 19.30 -6.67 35.72
N LYS A 405 19.42 -6.83 34.41
CA LYS A 405 20.69 -7.14 33.73
C LYS A 405 21.17 -6.04 32.81
N GLY A 406 20.28 -5.10 32.44
CA GLY A 406 20.62 -3.98 31.57
C GLY A 406 19.84 -3.99 30.26
N VAL A 407 20.45 -3.46 29.21
CA VAL A 407 19.86 -3.28 27.89
C VAL A 407 20.34 -4.39 26.94
N LEU A 408 19.43 -4.90 26.11
CA LEU A 408 19.76 -5.84 25.07
C LEU A 408 20.54 -5.15 23.93
N GLU A 409 21.49 -5.86 23.32
CA GLU A 409 22.29 -5.39 22.19
C GLU A 409 21.58 -5.74 20.87
N SER A 410 21.40 -4.76 20.00
CA SER A 410 20.89 -4.99 18.63
C SER A 410 21.95 -5.69 17.77
N PHE A 411 21.54 -6.65 16.96
CA PHE A 411 22.39 -7.35 16.02
C PHE A 411 21.63 -7.69 14.73
N GLU A 412 22.37 -7.96 13.66
CA GLU A 412 21.81 -8.46 12.41
C GLU A 412 21.92 -9.98 12.38
N GLY A 413 20.79 -10.65 12.11
CA GLY A 413 20.73 -12.10 12.12
C GLY A 413 19.41 -12.64 11.58
N PHE A 414 19.25 -13.95 11.61
CA PHE A 414 17.99 -14.62 11.26
C PHE A 414 17.13 -14.81 12.51
N ASP A 415 15.82 -14.60 12.35
CA ASP A 415 14.85 -15.03 13.36
C ASP A 415 14.88 -16.57 13.48
N PRO A 416 14.89 -17.12 14.71
CA PRO A 416 14.96 -18.56 14.91
C PRO A 416 13.79 -19.35 14.32
N ASP A 417 12.55 -18.82 14.38
CA ASP A 417 11.39 -19.49 13.81
C ASP A 417 11.40 -19.41 12.28
N ALA A 418 11.75 -18.25 11.71
CA ALA A 418 11.88 -18.10 10.28
C ALA A 418 12.96 -19.01 9.71
N TYR A 419 14.12 -19.09 10.36
CA TYR A 419 15.18 -19.99 9.98
C TYR A 419 14.74 -21.46 10.02
N LYS A 420 14.12 -21.88 11.12
CA LYS A 420 13.60 -23.24 11.28
C LYS A 420 12.54 -23.58 10.24
N ALA A 421 11.60 -22.67 9.99
CA ALA A 421 10.51 -22.89 9.07
C ALA A 421 10.93 -22.89 7.60
N MET A 422 11.98 -22.13 7.23
CA MET A 422 12.33 -21.87 5.82
C MET A 422 13.63 -22.54 5.37
N ILE A 423 14.51 -22.96 6.29
CA ILE A 423 15.76 -23.69 5.98
C ILE A 423 15.87 -25.02 6.77
N GLY A 424 15.16 -25.14 7.88
CA GLY A 424 15.26 -26.28 8.79
C GLY A 424 14.83 -27.61 8.18
N PRO A 425 14.92 -28.70 8.96
CA PRO A 425 14.63 -30.07 8.48
C PRO A 425 13.15 -30.30 8.16
N ASP A 426 12.25 -29.44 8.62
CA ASP A 426 10.80 -29.53 8.45
C ASP A 426 10.29 -28.83 7.17
N LEU A 427 11.19 -28.54 6.23
CA LEU A 427 10.84 -27.85 4.98
C LEU A 427 9.83 -28.66 4.17
N PRO A 428 8.75 -28.01 3.69
CA PRO A 428 7.87 -28.64 2.72
C PRO A 428 8.65 -28.99 1.44
N ASN A 429 8.35 -30.15 0.87
CA ASN A 429 8.92 -30.59 -0.40
C ASN A 429 7.82 -30.65 -1.47
N PRO A 430 7.86 -29.87 -2.57
CA PRO A 430 8.92 -28.94 -2.91
C PRO A 430 8.94 -27.71 -2.00
N ARG A 431 10.14 -27.19 -1.73
CA ARG A 431 10.35 -25.93 -1.02
C ARG A 431 9.71 -24.78 -1.78
N GLY A 432 8.97 -23.92 -1.07
CA GLY A 432 8.48 -22.66 -1.62
C GLY A 432 9.63 -21.65 -1.88
N PHE A 433 9.27 -20.48 -2.39
CA PHE A 433 10.25 -19.39 -2.64
C PHE A 433 10.66 -18.65 -1.36
N ALA A 434 9.96 -18.86 -0.24
CA ALA A 434 10.26 -18.19 1.01
C ALA A 434 11.64 -18.62 1.54
N GLU A 435 12.45 -17.62 1.87
CA GLU A 435 13.75 -17.79 2.51
C GLU A 435 13.83 -16.84 3.71
N PRO A 436 14.43 -17.26 4.84
CA PRO A 436 14.58 -16.35 5.96
C PRO A 436 15.48 -15.20 5.57
N LYS A 437 15.14 -14.00 6.03
CA LYS A 437 15.94 -12.79 5.82
C LYS A 437 16.66 -12.39 7.09
N GLN A 438 17.90 -11.95 6.94
CA GLN A 438 18.61 -11.28 8.01
C GLN A 438 17.91 -9.95 8.31
N THR A 439 17.71 -9.71 9.59
CA THR A 439 17.04 -8.48 10.05
C THR A 439 17.82 -7.81 11.17
N LYS A 440 17.65 -6.50 11.31
CA LYS A 440 18.28 -5.65 12.35
C LYS A 440 17.35 -5.39 13.54
N HIS A 441 16.16 -5.95 13.55
CA HIS A 441 15.24 -5.84 14.68
C HIS A 441 15.34 -6.99 15.67
N LEU A 442 16.47 -7.72 15.64
CA LEU A 442 16.86 -8.68 16.65
C LEU A 442 17.76 -8.05 17.70
N LEU A 443 17.50 -8.41 18.96
CA LEU A 443 18.31 -8.02 20.09
C LEU A 443 18.79 -9.26 20.86
N ARG A 444 19.95 -9.18 21.50
CA ARG A 444 20.55 -10.33 22.19
C ARG A 444 21.21 -9.96 23.52
N ALA A 445 21.38 -10.98 24.33
CA ALA A 445 22.25 -10.98 25.50
C ALA A 445 22.73 -12.43 25.79
N ILE A 446 23.76 -12.56 26.60
CA ILE A 446 24.16 -13.86 27.17
C ILE A 446 23.60 -13.95 28.58
N ILE A 447 23.00 -15.09 28.91
CA ILE A 447 22.35 -15.36 30.17
C ILE A 447 22.82 -16.71 30.73
N PRO A 448 22.74 -16.95 32.05
CA PRO A 448 23.06 -18.25 32.63
C PRO A 448 22.17 -19.37 32.06
N ALA A 449 22.73 -20.54 31.79
CA ALA A 449 21.95 -21.72 31.38
C ALA A 449 20.91 -22.16 32.43
N THR A 450 21.12 -21.77 33.71
CA THR A 450 20.24 -22.06 34.83
C THR A 450 19.10 -21.04 35.03
N ALA A 451 19.00 -20.02 34.17
CA ALA A 451 17.94 -19.02 34.24
C ALA A 451 16.55 -19.67 34.11
N LYS A 452 15.65 -19.34 35.05
CA LYS A 452 14.31 -19.90 35.13
C LYS A 452 13.25 -18.95 34.59
N GLU A 453 13.49 -17.66 34.69
CA GLU A 453 12.61 -16.61 34.21
C GLU A 453 13.39 -15.50 33.50
N ILE A 454 12.94 -15.14 32.35
CA ILE A 454 13.47 -13.99 31.59
C ILE A 454 12.31 -13.04 31.36
N LYS A 455 12.45 -11.81 31.83
CA LYS A 455 11.51 -10.73 31.54
C LYS A 455 12.17 -9.71 30.65
N VAL A 456 11.50 -9.31 29.57
CA VAL A 456 11.92 -8.23 28.67
C VAL A 456 10.88 -7.12 28.70
N VAL A 457 11.34 -5.88 28.82
CA VAL A 457 10.53 -4.67 28.70
C VAL A 457 11.08 -3.86 27.54
N ALA A 458 10.34 -3.83 26.43
CA ALA A 458 10.64 -3.01 25.28
C ALA A 458 9.85 -1.70 25.37
N THR A 459 10.54 -0.57 25.24
CA THR A 459 9.92 0.77 25.20
C THR A 459 10.07 1.30 23.78
N ASP A 460 8.94 1.63 23.14
CA ASP A 460 8.94 2.17 21.78
C ASP A 460 9.37 3.65 21.75
N ARG A 461 9.49 4.19 20.57
CA ARG A 461 9.88 5.58 20.35
C ARG A 461 8.90 6.61 20.92
N PHE A 462 7.66 6.19 21.23
CA PHE A 462 6.61 7.02 21.81
C PHE A 462 6.54 6.89 23.34
N GLY A 463 7.40 6.04 23.94
CA GLY A 463 7.44 5.78 25.38
C GLY A 463 6.45 4.70 25.86
N LYS A 464 5.72 4.03 24.94
CA LYS A 464 4.85 2.91 25.31
C LYS A 464 5.69 1.68 25.61
N GLN A 465 5.37 1.01 26.72
CA GLN A 465 6.09 -0.18 27.17
C GLN A 465 5.31 -1.45 26.83
N TYR A 466 6.06 -2.46 26.39
CA TYR A 466 5.60 -3.80 26.11
C TYR A 466 6.43 -4.78 26.93
N THR A 467 5.77 -5.67 27.64
CA THR A 467 6.44 -6.63 28.55
C THR A 467 6.13 -8.03 28.09
N GLU A 468 7.17 -8.85 27.98
CA GLU A 468 7.06 -10.28 27.71
C GLU A 468 7.87 -11.04 28.76
N THR A 469 7.32 -12.16 29.24
CA THR A 469 7.99 -13.05 30.20
C THR A 469 8.13 -14.44 29.58
N PHE A 470 9.31 -14.98 29.62
CA PHE A 470 9.66 -16.27 29.03
C PHE A 470 10.29 -17.18 30.12
N HIS A 471 9.87 -18.44 30.10
CA HIS A 471 10.43 -19.46 31.00
C HIS A 471 11.19 -20.47 30.14
N PRO A 472 12.55 -20.45 30.13
CA PRO A 472 13.34 -21.40 29.38
C PRO A 472 13.02 -22.84 29.84
N VAL A 473 12.90 -23.74 28.87
CA VAL A 473 12.82 -25.18 29.21
C VAL A 473 14.21 -25.59 29.66
N VAL A 474 14.28 -26.11 30.89
CA VAL A 474 15.51 -26.59 31.52
C VAL A 474 15.94 -27.93 30.93
#